data_fa0c7d92f2962a539e3cf66af1276059
#
_entry.id   fa0c7d92f2962a539e3cf66af1276059
#
_cell.length_a   1.000
_cell.length_b   1.000
_cell.length_c   1.000
_cell.angle_alpha   90.00
_cell.angle_beta   90.00
_cell.angle_gamma   90.00
#
_symmetry.space_group_name_H-M   'P 1'
#
loop_
_entity.id
_entity.type
_entity.pdbx_description
1 polymer ?
#
loop_
_entity_poly.entity_id
_entity_poly.type
_entity_poly.pdbx_seq_one_letter_code
_entity_poly.pdbx_strand_id
1 'polypeptide(L)'
;MREVYTEYNNREQMIYTSREEIVMQKMTSAYANKKLKSLEEDKAFWVNKEATSCTYIAAINEEPVIPEYDYLEVAQTIEDIDAKIAVLKHAINLNNAMAKVPVGDEEMSIDTILVKMAQLNKRKNILDMMRKQLPKERLDNSYRVRNSIAEYRYINYDPALIKQEYERVSDMILLMQMSLDKYNQTVEFEVDF
;
A
#
# COMPACT_ATOMS: atom_id res chain seq x y z
N MET A 1 11.07 -4.20 55.10
CA MET A 1 11.92 -3.51 54.09
C MET A 1 12.74 -4.45 53.19
N ARG A 2 12.99 -5.71 53.54
CA ARG A 2 13.70 -6.68 52.67
C ARG A 2 12.82 -7.42 51.65
N GLU A 3 11.53 -7.59 51.89
CA GLU A 3 10.61 -8.32 50.98
C GLU A 3 10.24 -7.51 49.75
N VAL A 4 10.13 -6.19 49.86
CA VAL A 4 9.77 -5.32 48.73
C VAL A 4 10.88 -5.23 47.67
N TYR A 5 12.13 -5.34 48.07
CA TYR A 5 13.27 -5.34 47.15
C TYR A 5 13.44 -6.65 46.35
N THR A 6 12.93 -7.77 46.87
CA THR A 6 12.99 -9.06 46.19
C THR A 6 11.93 -9.18 45.07
N GLU A 7 10.73 -8.58 45.24
CA GLU A 7 9.73 -8.54 44.21
C GLU A 7 10.07 -7.61 43.02
N TYR A 8 10.76 -6.49 43.28
CA TYR A 8 11.20 -5.57 42.21
C TYR A 8 12.27 -6.24 41.34
N ASN A 9 13.26 -6.94 41.91
CA ASN A 9 14.27 -7.64 41.14
C ASN A 9 13.74 -8.83 40.34
N ASN A 10 12.66 -9.50 40.80
CA ASN A 10 12.02 -10.58 40.03
C ASN A 10 11.22 -10.06 38.83
N ARG A 11 10.62 -8.86 38.91
CA ARG A 11 9.95 -8.24 37.77
C ARG A 11 10.93 -7.77 36.72
N GLU A 12 12.04 -7.19 37.07
CA GLU A 12 13.06 -6.81 36.08
C GLU A 12 13.73 -8.04 35.42
N GLN A 13 13.91 -9.16 36.12
CA GLN A 13 14.38 -10.40 35.49
C GLN A 13 13.36 -11.07 34.61
N MET A 14 12.03 -10.94 34.87
CA MET A 14 11.00 -11.44 33.96
C MET A 14 10.90 -10.64 32.66
N ILE A 15 11.22 -9.34 32.68
CA ILE A 15 11.21 -8.48 31.48
C ILE A 15 12.40 -8.81 30.56
N TYR A 16 13.47 -9.40 31.08
CA TYR A 16 14.68 -9.76 30.31
C TYR A 16 14.67 -11.19 29.72
N THR A 17 13.70 -12.04 30.07
CA THR A 17 13.70 -13.45 29.66
C THR A 17 12.79 -13.81 28.49
N SER A 18 12.02 -12.89 27.96
CA SER A 18 11.29 -13.09 26.70
C SER A 18 11.91 -12.29 25.54
N ARG A 19 13.23 -12.44 25.29
CA ARG A 19 13.73 -12.28 23.93
C ARG A 19 13.20 -13.48 23.16
N GLU A 20 12.07 -13.33 22.51
CA GLU A 20 11.71 -14.22 21.40
C GLU A 20 12.94 -14.27 20.48
N GLU A 21 13.45 -15.46 20.20
CA GLU A 21 14.52 -15.63 19.21
C GLU A 21 14.01 -14.99 17.93
N ILE A 22 14.64 -13.88 17.51
CA ILE A 22 14.33 -13.24 16.22
C ILE A 22 14.65 -14.27 15.15
N VAL A 23 13.61 -14.84 14.57
CA VAL A 23 13.76 -15.86 13.54
C VAL A 23 13.79 -15.16 12.19
N MET A 24 14.98 -15.11 11.58
CA MET A 24 15.15 -14.62 10.21
C MET A 24 14.33 -15.49 9.24
N GLN A 25 13.30 -14.91 8.66
CA GLN A 25 12.49 -15.57 7.63
C GLN A 25 12.82 -15.04 6.25
N LYS A 26 13.00 -15.96 5.28
CA LYS A 26 13.10 -15.59 3.86
C LYS A 26 11.73 -15.61 3.22
N MET A 27 11.39 -14.56 2.50
CA MET A 27 10.13 -14.47 1.80
C MET A 27 10.19 -13.59 0.55
N THR A 28 9.33 -13.88 -0.42
CA THR A 28 9.18 -13.04 -1.61
C THR A 28 8.36 -11.79 -1.29
N SER A 29 8.52 -10.72 -2.08
CA SER A 29 7.71 -9.50 -1.93
C SER A 29 6.20 -9.79 -2.06
N ALA A 30 5.81 -10.73 -2.91
CA ALA A 30 4.42 -11.14 -3.06
C ALA A 30 3.88 -11.79 -1.78
N TYR A 31 4.68 -12.66 -1.12
CA TYR A 31 4.29 -13.28 0.14
C TYR A 31 4.27 -12.27 1.28
N ALA A 32 5.29 -11.41 1.38
CA ALA A 32 5.37 -10.35 2.40
C ALA A 32 4.15 -9.42 2.35
N ASN A 33 3.73 -8.99 1.16
CA ASN A 33 2.54 -8.16 1.00
C ASN A 33 1.24 -8.88 1.38
N LYS A 34 1.11 -10.19 1.09
CA LYS A 34 -0.05 -10.98 1.56
C LYS A 34 -0.08 -11.10 3.08
N LYS A 35 1.08 -11.35 3.71
CA LYS A 35 1.19 -11.42 5.16
C LYS A 35 0.88 -10.08 5.82
N LEU A 36 1.36 -8.97 5.24
CA LEU A 36 1.03 -7.63 5.69
C LEU A 36 -0.48 -7.37 5.65
N LYS A 37 -1.13 -7.72 4.54
CA LYS A 37 -2.58 -7.58 4.41
C LYS A 37 -3.33 -8.41 5.47
N SER A 38 -2.91 -9.65 5.73
CA SER A 38 -3.50 -10.49 6.79
C SER A 38 -3.37 -9.84 8.16
N LEU A 39 -2.18 -9.29 8.51
CA LEU A 39 -1.98 -8.57 9.76
C LEU A 39 -2.86 -7.33 9.89
N GLU A 40 -3.04 -6.58 8.79
CA GLU A 40 -3.93 -5.41 8.75
C GLU A 40 -5.41 -5.82 8.93
N GLU A 41 -5.84 -6.96 8.38
CA GLU A 41 -7.17 -7.53 8.58
C GLU A 41 -7.37 -8.01 10.04
N ASP A 42 -6.37 -8.69 10.63
CA ASP A 42 -6.38 -9.11 12.03
C ASP A 42 -6.46 -7.90 12.97
N LYS A 43 -5.67 -6.85 12.72
CA LYS A 43 -5.74 -5.59 13.47
C LYS A 43 -7.13 -4.98 13.40
N ALA A 44 -7.71 -4.91 12.19
CA ALA A 44 -9.05 -4.35 12.00
C ALA A 44 -10.11 -5.11 12.78
N PHE A 45 -9.98 -6.45 12.89
CA PHE A 45 -10.86 -7.28 13.73
C PHE A 45 -10.77 -6.88 15.21
N TRP A 46 -9.56 -6.77 15.77
CA TRP A 46 -9.36 -6.43 17.17
C TRP A 46 -9.80 -5.00 17.50
N VAL A 47 -9.51 -4.03 16.64
CA VAL A 47 -9.99 -2.64 16.79
C VAL A 47 -11.53 -2.58 16.74
N ASN A 48 -12.15 -3.38 15.87
CA ASN A 48 -13.61 -3.45 15.83
C ASN A 48 -14.18 -4.13 17.08
N LYS A 49 -13.54 -5.19 17.60
CA LYS A 49 -13.92 -5.83 18.87
C LYS A 49 -13.88 -4.82 20.01
N GLU A 50 -12.80 -4.02 20.10
CA GLU A 50 -12.70 -2.95 21.08
C GLU A 50 -13.85 -1.95 20.95
N ALA A 51 -14.09 -1.41 19.74
CA ALA A 51 -15.14 -0.41 19.51
C ALA A 51 -16.55 -0.91 19.80
N THR A 52 -16.83 -2.21 19.59
CA THR A 52 -18.18 -2.78 19.76
C THR A 52 -18.44 -3.37 21.14
N SER A 53 -17.38 -3.76 21.87
CA SER A 53 -17.51 -4.51 23.14
C SER A 53 -17.09 -3.71 24.36
N CYS A 54 -16.44 -2.54 24.21
CA CYS A 54 -16.01 -1.69 25.33
C CYS A 54 -17.19 -1.05 26.11
N THR A 55 -18.39 -1.05 25.55
CA THR A 55 -19.60 -0.56 26.19
C THR A 55 -20.79 -1.48 25.88
N TYR A 56 -21.77 -1.50 26.76
CA TYR A 56 -23.04 -2.18 26.53
C TYR A 56 -24.21 -1.34 27.00
N ILE A 57 -25.39 -1.64 26.45
CA ILE A 57 -26.64 -0.96 26.81
C ILE A 57 -27.51 -1.93 27.59
N ALA A 58 -28.01 -1.51 28.73
CA ALA A 58 -28.97 -2.27 29.54
C ALA A 58 -30.15 -1.41 29.97
N ALA A 59 -31.35 -1.95 29.93
CA ALA A 59 -32.53 -1.32 30.53
C ALA A 59 -32.52 -1.53 32.06
N ILE A 60 -33.15 -0.62 32.82
CA ILE A 60 -33.15 -0.66 34.30
C ILE A 60 -33.72 -1.97 34.86
N ASN A 61 -34.61 -2.62 34.13
CA ASN A 61 -35.36 -3.81 34.58
C ASN A 61 -34.98 -5.08 33.81
N GLU A 62 -33.86 -5.07 33.05
CA GLU A 62 -33.41 -6.23 32.28
C GLU A 62 -32.00 -6.66 32.74
N GLU A 63 -31.77 -7.96 32.71
CA GLU A 63 -30.44 -8.50 32.95
C GLU A 63 -29.57 -8.18 31.72
N PRO A 64 -28.46 -7.46 31.91
CA PRO A 64 -27.63 -7.05 30.77
C PRO A 64 -26.91 -8.22 30.13
N VAL A 65 -26.87 -8.25 28.81
CA VAL A 65 -25.99 -9.13 28.06
C VAL A 65 -24.65 -8.38 27.92
N ILE A 66 -23.70 -8.74 28.77
CA ILE A 66 -22.37 -8.10 28.81
C ILE A 66 -21.48 -8.75 27.75
N PRO A 67 -20.91 -7.99 26.78
CA PRO A 67 -19.95 -8.52 25.82
C PRO A 67 -18.71 -9.05 26.53
N GLU A 68 -18.11 -10.11 26.00
CA GLU A 68 -16.82 -10.60 26.47
C GLU A 68 -15.72 -9.66 25.95
N TYR A 69 -15.16 -8.87 26.86
CA TYR A 69 -14.14 -7.88 26.53
C TYR A 69 -13.18 -7.71 27.70
N ASP A 70 -11.88 -7.87 27.39
CA ASP A 70 -10.77 -7.52 28.27
C ASP A 70 -9.90 -6.47 27.56
N TYR A 71 -9.81 -5.29 28.15
CA TYR A 71 -9.04 -4.19 27.59
C TYR A 71 -7.55 -4.51 27.48
N LEU A 72 -6.96 -5.16 28.50
CA LEU A 72 -5.52 -5.42 28.50
C LEU A 72 -5.16 -6.46 27.45
N GLU A 73 -5.96 -7.50 27.27
CA GLU A 73 -5.76 -8.50 26.22
C GLU A 73 -5.87 -7.88 24.83
N VAL A 74 -6.90 -7.08 24.58
CA VAL A 74 -7.14 -6.45 23.29
C VAL A 74 -6.05 -5.44 22.96
N ALA A 75 -5.68 -4.57 23.90
CA ALA A 75 -4.63 -3.58 23.73
C ALA A 75 -3.29 -4.24 23.43
N GLN A 76 -2.88 -5.25 24.20
CA GLN A 76 -1.64 -5.98 23.97
C GLN A 76 -1.62 -6.66 22.61
N THR A 77 -2.74 -7.28 22.21
CA THR A 77 -2.83 -7.94 20.90
C THR A 77 -2.68 -6.95 19.76
N ILE A 78 -3.28 -5.75 19.86
CA ILE A 78 -3.14 -4.69 18.86
C ILE A 78 -1.70 -4.21 18.79
N GLU A 79 -1.03 -3.99 19.94
CA GLU A 79 0.37 -3.57 19.99
C GLU A 79 1.30 -4.62 19.37
N ASP A 80 1.10 -5.91 19.64
CA ASP A 80 1.88 -7.00 19.05
C ASP A 80 1.71 -7.08 17.53
N ILE A 81 0.49 -6.89 17.03
CA ILE A 81 0.21 -6.85 15.58
C ILE A 81 0.89 -5.63 14.96
N ASP A 82 0.82 -4.46 15.61
CA ASP A 82 1.46 -3.23 15.13
C ASP A 82 2.99 -3.35 15.05
N ALA A 83 3.60 -3.97 16.04
CA ALA A 83 5.03 -4.27 16.02
C ALA A 83 5.40 -5.13 14.79
N LYS A 84 4.64 -6.21 14.54
CA LYS A 84 4.84 -7.09 13.37
C LYS A 84 4.64 -6.34 12.04
N ILE A 85 3.61 -5.51 11.94
CA ILE A 85 3.37 -4.67 10.76
C ILE A 85 4.55 -3.72 10.53
N ALA A 86 5.09 -3.09 11.57
CA ALA A 86 6.21 -2.16 11.47
C ALA A 86 7.47 -2.85 10.94
N VAL A 87 7.83 -4.00 11.49
CA VAL A 87 8.97 -4.82 11.04
C VAL A 87 8.82 -5.20 9.57
N LEU A 88 7.67 -5.74 9.19
CA LEU A 88 7.43 -6.21 7.82
C LEU A 88 7.43 -5.05 6.80
N LYS A 89 6.80 -3.92 7.13
CA LYS A 89 6.83 -2.71 6.28
C LYS A 89 8.25 -2.16 6.12
N HIS A 90 9.04 -2.15 7.19
CA HIS A 90 10.44 -1.72 7.13
C HIS A 90 11.25 -2.61 6.18
N ALA A 91 11.15 -3.94 6.32
CA ALA A 91 11.87 -4.88 5.47
C ALA A 91 11.47 -4.76 3.98
N ILE A 92 10.16 -4.61 3.68
CA ILE A 92 9.66 -4.37 2.33
C ILE A 92 10.24 -3.06 1.76
N ASN A 93 10.23 -1.98 2.53
CA ASN A 93 10.74 -0.68 2.09
C ASN A 93 12.26 -0.73 1.82
N LEU A 94 13.01 -1.41 2.69
CA LEU A 94 14.44 -1.59 2.51
C LEU A 94 14.73 -2.42 1.24
N ASN A 95 14.01 -3.53 1.05
CA ASN A 95 14.11 -4.32 -0.18
C ASN A 95 13.78 -3.49 -1.42
N ASN A 96 12.72 -2.68 -1.40
CA ASN A 96 12.33 -1.84 -2.54
C ASN A 96 13.40 -0.80 -2.90
N ALA A 97 14.10 -0.26 -1.92
CA ALA A 97 15.16 0.73 -2.13
C ALA A 97 16.48 0.11 -2.62
N MET A 98 16.82 -1.08 -2.12
CA MET A 98 18.15 -1.68 -2.34
C MET A 98 18.20 -2.68 -3.49
N ALA A 99 17.11 -3.41 -3.73
CA ALA A 99 17.05 -4.43 -4.77
C ALA A 99 17.21 -3.83 -6.17
N LYS A 100 17.96 -4.51 -7.02
CA LYS A 100 18.13 -4.16 -8.43
C LYS A 100 17.35 -5.12 -9.30
N VAL A 101 16.48 -4.54 -10.13
CA VAL A 101 15.61 -5.27 -11.06
C VAL A 101 16.00 -4.90 -12.48
N PRO A 102 16.32 -5.88 -13.35
CA PRO A 102 16.61 -5.61 -14.76
C PRO A 102 15.32 -5.24 -15.50
N VAL A 103 15.36 -4.10 -16.18
CA VAL A 103 14.29 -3.58 -17.05
C VAL A 103 14.89 -3.26 -18.42
N GLY A 104 14.77 -4.20 -19.37
CA GLY A 104 15.51 -4.12 -20.64
C GLY A 104 17.01 -4.17 -20.40
N ASP A 105 17.71 -3.15 -20.88
CA ASP A 105 19.19 -3.02 -20.75
C ASP A 105 19.63 -2.25 -19.49
N GLU A 106 18.68 -1.77 -18.68
CA GLU A 106 18.96 -0.99 -17.46
C GLU A 106 18.64 -1.79 -16.21
N GLU A 107 19.35 -1.50 -15.11
CA GLU A 107 19.00 -1.97 -13.77
C GLU A 107 18.46 -0.81 -12.92
N MET A 108 17.31 -1.00 -12.30
CA MET A 108 16.67 -0.01 -11.44
C MET A 108 16.27 -0.61 -10.12
N SER A 109 16.18 0.22 -9.05
CA SER A 109 15.55 -0.19 -7.80
C SER A 109 14.03 -0.26 -7.97
N ILE A 110 13.36 -1.06 -7.13
CA ILE A 110 11.90 -1.25 -7.19
C ILE A 110 11.19 0.09 -6.99
N ASP A 111 11.61 0.90 -6.02
CA ASP A 111 11.06 2.22 -5.77
C ASP A 111 11.21 3.16 -6.98
N THR A 112 12.36 3.13 -7.67
CA THR A 112 12.59 3.89 -8.92
C THR A 112 11.63 3.44 -10.02
N ILE A 113 11.44 2.13 -10.19
CA ILE A 113 10.50 1.59 -11.18
C ILE A 113 9.07 2.05 -10.86
N LEU A 114 8.64 1.97 -9.60
CA LEU A 114 7.30 2.40 -9.19
C LEU A 114 7.06 3.90 -9.47
N VAL A 115 8.04 4.76 -9.18
CA VAL A 115 7.97 6.20 -9.49
C VAL A 115 7.88 6.44 -10.99
N LYS A 116 8.77 5.80 -11.78
CA LYS A 116 8.76 5.92 -13.26
C LYS A 116 7.43 5.43 -13.84
N MET A 117 6.90 4.31 -13.40
CA MET A 117 5.59 3.79 -13.83
C MET A 117 4.46 4.76 -13.53
N ALA A 118 4.44 5.39 -12.35
CA ALA A 118 3.44 6.39 -12.00
C ALA A 118 3.51 7.62 -12.93
N GLN A 119 4.72 8.09 -13.27
CA GLN A 119 4.94 9.19 -14.21
C GLN A 119 4.50 8.82 -15.63
N LEU A 120 4.89 7.64 -16.11
CA LEU A 120 4.51 7.13 -17.42
C LEU A 120 3.00 6.92 -17.55
N ASN A 121 2.32 6.41 -16.52
CA ASN A 121 0.87 6.27 -16.53
C ASN A 121 0.15 7.63 -16.64
N LYS A 122 0.63 8.68 -15.95
CA LYS A 122 0.10 10.04 -16.12
C LYS A 122 0.30 10.52 -17.56
N ARG A 123 1.48 10.29 -18.15
CA ARG A 123 1.77 10.65 -19.56
C ARG A 123 0.89 9.88 -20.52
N LYS A 124 0.74 8.57 -20.34
CA LYS A 124 -0.13 7.70 -21.14
C LYS A 124 -1.58 8.20 -21.17
N ASN A 125 -2.12 8.62 -20.02
CA ASN A 125 -3.48 9.16 -19.94
C ASN A 125 -3.65 10.44 -20.78
N ILE A 126 -2.63 11.32 -20.77
CA ILE A 126 -2.65 12.54 -21.61
C ILE A 126 -2.61 12.16 -23.08
N LEU A 127 -1.71 11.25 -23.49
CA LEU A 127 -1.59 10.78 -24.86
C LEU A 127 -2.86 10.06 -25.33
N ASP A 128 -3.54 9.32 -24.44
CA ASP A 128 -4.80 8.66 -24.71
C ASP A 128 -5.92 9.67 -24.98
N MET A 129 -5.98 10.76 -24.24
CA MET A 129 -6.92 11.86 -24.53
C MET A 129 -6.59 12.54 -25.88
N MET A 130 -5.31 12.79 -26.16
CA MET A 130 -4.88 13.44 -27.42
C MET A 130 -5.23 12.59 -28.64
N ARG A 131 -4.92 11.28 -28.63
CA ARG A 131 -5.20 10.39 -29.79
C ARG A 131 -6.68 10.19 -30.10
N LYS A 132 -7.57 10.54 -29.18
CA LYS A 132 -9.03 10.47 -29.34
C LYS A 132 -9.65 11.76 -29.88
N GLN A 133 -8.89 12.85 -29.94
CA GLN A 133 -9.40 14.12 -30.44
C GLN A 133 -9.52 14.11 -31.96
N LEU A 134 -10.60 14.75 -32.46
CA LEU A 134 -10.77 14.93 -33.88
C LEU A 134 -9.84 16.04 -34.40
N PRO A 135 -9.31 15.92 -35.63
CA PRO A 135 -8.45 16.96 -36.24
C PRO A 135 -9.13 18.33 -36.28
N LYS A 136 -10.44 18.33 -36.39
CA LYS A 136 -11.31 19.53 -36.39
C LYS A 136 -12.64 19.18 -35.73
N GLU A 137 -13.06 19.94 -34.73
CA GLU A 137 -14.32 19.78 -34.03
C GLU A 137 -15.02 21.14 -33.92
N ARG A 138 -16.32 21.20 -34.26
CA ARG A 138 -17.11 22.42 -34.10
C ARG A 138 -17.41 22.62 -32.60
N LEU A 139 -17.15 23.84 -32.12
CA LEU A 139 -17.51 24.21 -30.75
C LEU A 139 -19.01 24.60 -30.75
N ASP A 140 -19.82 23.85 -29.99
CA ASP A 140 -21.22 24.13 -29.80
C ASP A 140 -21.41 25.18 -28.71
N ASN A 141 -21.43 26.45 -29.11
CA ASN A 141 -21.64 27.59 -28.23
C ASN A 141 -23.15 27.84 -28.02
N SER A 142 -23.87 26.85 -27.51
CA SER A 142 -25.34 26.90 -27.33
C SER A 142 -25.81 28.02 -26.38
N TYR A 143 -24.92 28.67 -25.66
CA TYR A 143 -25.24 29.77 -24.74
C TYR A 143 -24.84 31.17 -25.25
N ARG A 144 -24.23 31.29 -26.43
CA ARG A 144 -23.87 32.59 -27.01
C ARG A 144 -24.75 32.92 -28.23
N VAL A 145 -25.41 34.03 -28.09
CA VAL A 145 -26.17 34.87 -29.03
C VAL A 145 -26.28 34.37 -30.49
N ARG A 146 -27.50 34.46 -31.01
CA ARG A 146 -27.99 34.04 -32.37
C ARG A 146 -27.16 34.47 -33.59
N ASN A 147 -26.05 35.19 -33.44
CA ASN A 147 -25.22 35.69 -34.55
C ASN A 147 -23.72 35.43 -34.36
N SER A 148 -23.30 34.42 -33.60
CA SER A 148 -21.88 34.13 -33.42
C SER A 148 -21.32 33.38 -34.63
N ILE A 149 -20.14 33.80 -35.09
CA ILE A 149 -19.33 33.09 -36.07
C ILE A 149 -19.03 31.69 -35.51
N ALA A 150 -19.16 30.66 -36.35
CA ALA A 150 -18.88 29.29 -35.95
C ALA A 150 -17.37 29.14 -35.57
N GLU A 151 -17.13 28.73 -34.33
CA GLU A 151 -15.78 28.46 -33.84
C GLU A 151 -15.48 26.97 -33.94
N TYR A 152 -14.24 26.64 -34.25
CA TYR A 152 -13.77 25.28 -34.35
C TYR A 152 -12.54 25.08 -33.48
N ARG A 153 -12.46 23.93 -32.81
CA ARG A 153 -11.26 23.44 -32.17
C ARG A 153 -10.44 22.66 -33.19
N TYR A 154 -9.16 22.92 -33.25
CA TYR A 154 -8.20 22.17 -34.07
C TYR A 154 -7.15 21.55 -33.15
N ILE A 155 -6.70 20.34 -33.50
CA ILE A 155 -5.50 19.78 -32.84
C ILE A 155 -4.27 20.57 -33.31
N ASN A 156 -3.30 20.74 -32.39
CA ASN A 156 -2.04 21.42 -32.68
C ASN A 156 -0.86 20.45 -32.48
N TYR A 157 -0.98 19.27 -33.05
CA TYR A 157 0.03 18.21 -33.01
C TYR A 157 -0.19 17.22 -34.15
N ASP A 158 0.85 16.42 -34.46
CA ASP A 158 0.75 15.31 -35.40
C ASP A 158 0.10 14.09 -34.73
N PRO A 159 -1.07 13.60 -35.21
CA PRO A 159 -1.72 12.40 -34.67
C PRO A 159 -0.86 11.13 -34.78
N ALA A 160 -0.04 10.99 -35.82
CA ALA A 160 0.81 9.83 -36.02
C ALA A 160 1.90 9.76 -34.95
N LEU A 161 2.51 10.90 -34.63
CA LEU A 161 3.49 11.03 -33.56
C LEU A 161 2.88 10.70 -32.19
N ILE A 162 1.66 11.19 -31.92
CA ILE A 162 0.99 10.91 -30.66
C ILE A 162 0.65 9.42 -30.53
N LYS A 163 0.23 8.76 -31.60
CA LYS A 163 -0.01 7.31 -31.62
C LYS A 163 1.28 6.53 -31.30
N GLN A 164 2.37 6.85 -32.00
CA GLN A 164 3.66 6.20 -31.79
C GLN A 164 4.15 6.38 -30.33
N GLU A 165 4.03 7.59 -29.80
CA GLU A 165 4.46 7.88 -28.43
C GLU A 165 3.59 7.18 -27.39
N TYR A 166 2.28 7.05 -27.62
CA TYR A 166 1.39 6.26 -26.79
C TYR A 166 1.78 4.78 -26.74
N GLU A 167 2.09 4.20 -27.90
CA GLU A 167 2.57 2.81 -28.01
C GLU A 167 3.89 2.63 -27.25
N ARG A 168 4.87 3.50 -27.51
CA ARG A 168 6.17 3.47 -26.82
C ARG A 168 6.05 3.55 -25.29
N VAL A 169 5.21 4.46 -24.77
CA VAL A 169 4.97 4.60 -23.33
C VAL A 169 4.25 3.37 -22.77
N SER A 170 3.31 2.81 -23.52
CA SER A 170 2.58 1.60 -23.11
C SER A 170 3.50 0.38 -23.01
N ASP A 171 4.40 0.20 -23.98
CA ASP A 171 5.36 -0.90 -24.01
C ASP A 171 6.38 -0.78 -22.84
N MET A 172 6.82 0.44 -22.54
CA MET A 172 7.72 0.67 -21.40
C MET A 172 7.05 0.34 -20.06
N ILE A 173 5.77 0.71 -19.87
CA ILE A 173 5.00 0.36 -18.67
C ILE A 173 4.87 -1.15 -18.56
N LEU A 174 4.53 -1.83 -19.66
CA LEU A 174 4.39 -3.29 -19.69
C LEU A 174 5.70 -3.99 -19.32
N LEU A 175 6.83 -3.55 -19.89
CA LEU A 175 8.14 -4.09 -19.59
C LEU A 175 8.49 -3.96 -18.10
N MET A 176 8.28 -2.77 -17.53
CA MET A 176 8.50 -2.52 -16.09
C MET A 176 7.60 -3.41 -15.23
N GLN A 177 6.32 -3.54 -15.59
CA GLN A 177 5.38 -4.39 -14.86
C GLN A 177 5.81 -5.85 -14.86
N MET A 178 6.16 -6.40 -16.03
CA MET A 178 6.63 -7.79 -16.15
C MET A 178 7.90 -8.05 -15.33
N SER A 179 8.84 -7.10 -15.33
CA SER A 179 10.08 -7.21 -14.54
C SER A 179 9.79 -7.21 -13.04
N LEU A 180 8.90 -6.34 -12.56
CA LEU A 180 8.47 -6.31 -11.16
C LEU A 180 7.72 -7.57 -10.75
N ASP A 181 6.79 -8.06 -11.58
CA ASP A 181 6.01 -9.25 -11.28
C ASP A 181 6.91 -10.49 -11.15
N LYS A 182 7.88 -10.62 -12.06
CA LYS A 182 8.89 -11.68 -11.97
C LYS A 182 9.70 -11.57 -10.67
N TYR A 183 10.23 -10.39 -10.36
CA TYR A 183 10.99 -10.17 -9.14
C TYR A 183 10.17 -10.50 -7.89
N ASN A 184 8.99 -9.94 -7.77
CA ASN A 184 8.12 -10.07 -6.61
C ASN A 184 7.71 -11.52 -6.32
N GLN A 185 7.68 -12.39 -7.34
CA GLN A 185 7.30 -13.79 -7.20
C GLN A 185 8.49 -14.72 -6.95
N THR A 186 9.70 -14.35 -7.36
CA THR A 186 10.83 -15.28 -7.40
C THR A 186 12.00 -14.91 -6.50
N VAL A 187 12.17 -13.63 -6.18
CA VAL A 187 13.30 -13.17 -5.37
C VAL A 187 12.88 -13.05 -3.91
N GLU A 188 13.63 -13.69 -3.04
CA GLU A 188 13.41 -13.66 -1.59
C GLU A 188 14.33 -12.63 -0.92
N PHE A 189 13.84 -12.03 0.16
CA PHE A 189 14.59 -11.17 1.06
C PHE A 189 14.36 -11.60 2.51
N GLU A 190 15.23 -11.19 3.40
CA GLU A 190 15.20 -11.54 4.81
C GLU A 190 14.34 -10.55 5.61
N VAL A 191 13.56 -11.08 6.54
CA VAL A 191 12.71 -10.32 7.46
C VAL A 191 12.92 -10.87 8.87
N ASP A 192 13.19 -10.00 9.82
CA ASP A 192 13.27 -10.31 11.25
C ASP A 192 11.85 -10.41 11.82
N PHE A 193 11.30 -11.64 11.90
CA PHE A 193 9.88 -11.84 12.20
C PHE A 193 9.63 -12.77 13.36
#